data_24e9f75b72a7e61a8ef9fba3b175822f
#
_entry.id   24e9f75b72a7e61a8ef9fba3b175822f
#
_cell.length_a   1.000
_cell.length_b   1.000
_cell.length_c   1.000
_cell.angle_alpha   90.00
_cell.angle_beta   90.00
_cell.angle_gamma   90.00
#
_symmetry.space_group_name_H-M   'P 1'
#
loop_
_entity.id
_entity.type
_entity.pdbx_description
1 polymer ?
#
loop_
_entity_poly.entity_id
_entity_poly.type
_entity_poly.pdbx_seq_one_letter_code
_entity_poly.pdbx_strand_id
1 'polypeptide(L)'
;MAEKKETKKQELNELVYIQSTLKAPKNQRNTFGGYNYRSCEDIMEAVKPLLKEMNCTLVVSDDIVQVGDRFYVKATAILKTPSGEEYKNSAFAREPLSKKGSDESQLTGAASSYARKYALNGLFCIDDNKDADVLNVNKEYTQQPAPQQSPQPQVTAEQVMAEVAAAKTEQELGAIYYKYPQWQRDANFTGALTARKDQLKKNGKS
;
A
#
# COMPACT_ATOMS: atom_id res chain seq x y z
N MET A 1 37.34 15.68 52.60
CA MET A 1 35.94 15.20 52.31
C MET A 1 35.68 15.46 50.83
N ALA A 2 35.71 14.41 50.04
CA ALA A 2 35.44 14.51 48.60
C ALA A 2 33.95 14.25 48.38
N GLU A 3 33.20 15.29 47.98
CA GLU A 3 31.81 15.17 47.55
C GLU A 3 31.74 14.36 46.27
N LYS A 4 31.15 13.17 46.34
CA LYS A 4 30.74 12.41 45.19
C LYS A 4 29.59 13.16 44.52
N LYS A 5 29.88 13.81 43.37
CA LYS A 5 28.83 14.22 42.43
C LYS A 5 28.18 12.95 41.87
N GLU A 6 27.02 12.56 42.41
CA GLU A 6 26.11 11.62 41.78
C GLU A 6 25.57 12.31 40.52
N THR A 7 26.08 11.91 39.36
CA THR A 7 25.50 12.25 38.08
C THR A 7 24.13 11.52 38.03
N LYS A 8 23.03 12.26 38.23
CA LYS A 8 21.68 11.77 37.93
C LYS A 8 21.67 11.33 36.46
N LYS A 9 21.71 10.02 36.25
CA LYS A 9 21.43 9.40 34.95
C LYS A 9 20.00 9.82 34.62
N GLN A 10 19.82 10.72 33.67
CA GLN A 10 18.50 11.15 33.21
C GLN A 10 17.83 9.88 32.68
N GLU A 11 16.82 9.37 33.40
CA GLU A 11 16.04 8.22 32.92
C GLU A 11 15.41 8.64 31.60
N LEU A 12 15.75 7.93 30.53
CA LEU A 12 15.17 8.16 29.23
C LEU A 12 13.69 7.82 29.31
N ASN A 13 12.83 8.73 28.83
CA ASN A 13 11.40 8.44 28.69
C ASN A 13 11.21 7.21 27.78
N GLU A 14 10.26 6.35 28.13
CA GLU A 14 10.02 5.05 27.47
C GLU A 14 9.73 5.23 25.96
N LEU A 15 8.92 6.22 25.60
CA LEU A 15 8.63 6.50 24.20
C LEU A 15 9.90 6.92 23.45
N VAL A 16 10.71 7.80 24.03
CA VAL A 16 11.99 8.24 23.44
C VAL A 16 12.94 7.05 23.24
N TYR A 17 13.01 6.16 24.22
CA TYR A 17 13.80 4.93 24.11
C TYR A 17 13.32 4.06 22.96
N ILE A 18 12.01 3.79 22.88
CA ILE A 18 11.42 2.98 21.82
C ILE A 18 11.65 3.63 20.45
N GLN A 19 11.38 4.93 20.28
CA GLN A 19 11.57 5.65 19.02
C GLN A 19 13.01 5.62 18.52
N SER A 20 13.98 5.73 19.44
CA SER A 20 15.42 5.74 19.10
C SER A 20 15.98 4.36 18.79
N THR A 21 15.38 3.30 19.37
CA THR A 21 15.89 1.93 19.30
C THR A 21 15.19 1.08 18.24
N LEU A 22 13.92 1.35 17.98
CA LEU A 22 13.09 0.56 17.06
C LEU A 22 13.67 0.51 15.64
N LYS A 23 13.88 -0.71 15.15
CA LYS A 23 14.27 -1.00 13.78
C LYS A 23 13.19 -1.82 13.10
N ALA A 24 12.48 -1.25 12.15
CA ALA A 24 11.46 -1.92 11.37
C ALA A 24 11.80 -1.81 9.86
N PRO A 25 12.73 -2.64 9.35
CA PRO A 25 13.19 -2.54 7.96
C PRO A 25 12.09 -2.89 6.96
N LYS A 26 12.21 -2.39 5.72
CA LYS A 26 11.30 -2.70 4.60
C LYS A 26 11.68 -4.05 3.97
N ASN A 27 11.33 -5.16 4.61
CA ASN A 27 11.69 -6.51 4.20
C ASN A 27 10.68 -7.17 3.25
N GLN A 28 9.46 -6.63 3.17
CA GLN A 28 8.44 -7.10 2.23
C GLN A 28 8.71 -6.52 0.83
N ARG A 29 8.50 -7.34 -0.21
CA ARG A 29 8.64 -6.89 -1.60
C ARG A 29 7.30 -6.88 -2.30
N ASN A 30 6.90 -5.73 -2.80
CA ASN A 30 5.79 -5.62 -3.73
C ASN A 30 6.30 -5.94 -5.14
N THR A 31 5.99 -7.14 -5.63
CA THR A 31 6.42 -7.60 -6.97
C THR A 31 5.73 -6.82 -8.09
N PHE A 32 4.51 -6.33 -7.86
CA PHE A 32 3.76 -5.54 -8.82
C PHE A 32 4.31 -4.12 -8.97
N GLY A 33 4.62 -3.45 -7.85
CA GLY A 33 5.18 -2.10 -7.84
C GLY A 33 6.72 -2.02 -7.87
N GLY A 34 7.42 -3.16 -7.74
CA GLY A 34 8.88 -3.22 -7.78
C GLY A 34 9.60 -2.58 -6.58
N TYR A 35 8.91 -2.26 -5.48
CA TYR A 35 9.47 -1.60 -4.31
C TYR A 35 9.39 -2.46 -3.05
N ASN A 36 10.29 -2.17 -2.10
CA ASN A 36 10.25 -2.80 -0.78
C ASN A 36 9.38 -1.96 0.16
N TYR A 37 8.60 -2.65 1.00
CA TYR A 37 7.75 -2.03 2.01
C TYR A 37 7.82 -2.82 3.32
N ARG A 38 7.25 -2.25 4.39
CA ARG A 38 6.95 -2.93 5.65
C ARG A 38 5.45 -2.97 5.86
N SER A 39 4.95 -4.04 6.41
CA SER A 39 3.55 -4.18 6.80
C SER A 39 3.31 -3.61 8.19
N CYS A 40 2.04 -3.51 8.60
CA CYS A 40 1.67 -3.19 9.97
C CYS A 40 2.23 -4.24 10.95
N GLU A 41 2.14 -5.50 10.57
CA GLU A 41 2.59 -6.65 11.33
C GLU A 41 4.10 -6.60 11.57
N ASP A 42 4.91 -6.23 10.57
CA ASP A 42 6.36 -6.08 10.71
C ASP A 42 6.73 -5.05 11.79
N ILE A 43 5.99 -3.94 11.86
CA ILE A 43 6.21 -2.91 12.90
C ILE A 43 5.81 -3.45 14.26
N MET A 44 4.66 -4.12 14.36
CA MET A 44 4.17 -4.68 15.63
C MET A 44 5.12 -5.76 16.15
N GLU A 45 5.66 -6.62 15.29
CA GLU A 45 6.66 -7.62 15.71
C GLU A 45 7.97 -6.96 16.15
N ALA A 46 8.44 -5.95 15.44
CA ALA A 46 9.68 -5.26 15.77
C ALA A 46 9.62 -4.50 17.10
N VAL A 47 8.44 -3.98 17.47
CA VAL A 47 8.30 -3.21 18.73
C VAL A 47 8.11 -4.08 19.97
N LYS A 48 7.60 -5.32 19.86
CA LYS A 48 7.31 -6.20 20.99
C LYS A 48 8.46 -6.38 22.00
N PRO A 49 9.73 -6.62 21.55
CA PRO A 49 10.84 -6.72 22.48
C PRO A 49 11.05 -5.46 23.33
N LEU A 50 10.92 -4.27 22.69
CA LEU A 50 11.10 -2.98 23.36
C LEU A 50 9.96 -2.67 24.32
N LEU A 51 8.71 -3.03 23.97
CA LEU A 51 7.57 -2.92 24.86
C LEU A 51 7.78 -3.76 26.13
N LYS A 52 8.27 -5.00 25.97
CA LYS A 52 8.59 -5.88 27.09
C LYS A 52 9.70 -5.30 27.97
N GLU A 53 10.77 -4.79 27.35
CA GLU A 53 11.91 -4.19 28.06
C GLU A 53 11.50 -2.97 28.89
N MET A 54 10.67 -2.09 28.31
CA MET A 54 10.18 -0.88 28.97
C MET A 54 8.91 -1.09 29.81
N ASN A 55 8.41 -2.33 29.88
CA ASN A 55 7.15 -2.67 30.55
C ASN A 55 5.96 -1.81 30.10
N CYS A 56 5.94 -1.46 28.81
CA CYS A 56 4.89 -0.67 28.17
C CYS A 56 3.85 -1.58 27.50
N THR A 57 2.62 -1.08 27.37
CA THR A 57 1.56 -1.70 26.57
C THR A 57 1.28 -0.88 25.30
N LEU A 58 1.06 -1.57 24.19
CA LEU A 58 0.62 -0.97 22.94
C LEU A 58 -0.75 -1.54 22.59
N VAL A 59 -1.73 -0.66 22.41
CA VAL A 59 -3.07 -0.99 21.91
C VAL A 59 -3.31 -0.27 20.60
N VAL A 60 -3.81 -0.99 19.60
CA VAL A 60 -4.20 -0.41 18.31
C VAL A 60 -5.66 -0.75 18.07
N SER A 61 -6.50 0.26 17.94
CA SER A 61 -7.94 0.15 17.69
C SER A 61 -8.34 0.88 16.42
N ASP A 62 -9.46 0.47 15.85
CA ASP A 62 -10.04 1.09 14.66
C ASP A 62 -11.44 1.61 14.94
N ASP A 63 -11.75 2.75 14.32
CA ASP A 63 -13.07 3.35 14.23
C ASP A 63 -13.41 3.61 12.76
N ILE A 64 -14.70 3.59 12.41
CA ILE A 64 -15.17 4.04 11.10
C ILE A 64 -15.64 5.48 11.21
N VAL A 65 -15.08 6.35 10.37
CA VAL A 65 -15.40 7.77 10.33
C VAL A 65 -15.97 8.14 8.97
N GLN A 66 -17.14 8.74 8.95
CA GLN A 66 -17.73 9.26 7.72
C GLN A 66 -17.39 10.75 7.56
N VAL A 67 -16.89 11.11 6.38
CA VAL A 67 -16.63 12.50 5.98
C VAL A 67 -17.31 12.74 4.64
N GLY A 68 -18.39 13.52 4.66
CA GLY A 68 -19.27 13.68 3.51
C GLY A 68 -19.93 12.36 3.15
N ASP A 69 -19.75 11.92 1.90
CA ASP A 69 -20.22 10.65 1.34
C ASP A 69 -19.18 9.51 1.40
N ARG A 70 -18.08 9.71 2.14
CA ARG A 70 -16.95 8.79 2.16
C ARG A 70 -16.70 8.22 3.54
N PHE A 71 -16.32 6.96 3.58
CA PHE A 71 -15.93 6.26 4.79
C PHE A 71 -14.42 6.10 4.89
N TYR A 72 -13.91 6.25 6.11
CA TYR A 72 -12.51 6.11 6.45
C TYR A 72 -12.38 5.19 7.65
N VAL A 73 -11.41 4.28 7.61
CA VAL A 73 -10.94 3.61 8.80
C VAL A 73 -9.96 4.56 9.49
N LYS A 74 -10.26 4.93 10.73
CA LYS A 74 -9.37 5.66 11.63
C LYS A 74 -8.72 4.67 12.57
N ALA A 75 -7.43 4.44 12.43
CA ALA A 75 -6.67 3.66 13.40
C ALA A 75 -6.06 4.59 14.46
N THR A 76 -6.10 4.15 15.71
CA THR A 76 -5.45 4.84 16.83
C THR A 76 -4.49 3.89 17.53
N ALA A 77 -3.21 4.24 17.55
CA ALA A 77 -2.18 3.55 18.32
C ALA A 77 -1.96 4.29 19.64
N ILE A 78 -2.01 3.56 20.76
CA ILE A 78 -1.85 4.08 22.12
C ILE A 78 -0.74 3.30 22.81
N LEU A 79 0.35 3.98 23.15
CA LEU A 79 1.39 3.47 24.03
C LEU A 79 1.09 3.91 25.45
N LYS A 80 1.02 2.96 26.38
CA LYS A 80 0.83 3.22 27.81
C LYS A 80 2.06 2.79 28.57
N THR A 81 2.63 3.72 29.33
CA THR A 81 3.81 3.49 30.17
C THR A 81 3.45 2.88 31.53
N PRO A 82 4.43 2.33 32.27
CA PRO A 82 4.22 1.85 33.64
C PRO A 82 3.75 2.94 34.61
N SER A 83 4.12 4.21 34.36
CA SER A 83 3.66 5.37 35.13
C SER A 83 2.20 5.75 34.85
N GLY A 84 1.59 5.17 33.82
CA GLY A 84 0.22 5.47 33.41
C GLY A 84 0.10 6.57 32.37
N GLU A 85 1.22 7.13 31.88
CA GLU A 85 1.19 8.08 30.76
C GLU A 85 0.75 7.39 29.48
N GLU A 86 0.00 8.10 28.66
CA GLU A 86 -0.49 7.61 27.37
C GLU A 86 -0.04 8.52 26.22
N TYR A 87 0.64 7.94 25.25
CA TYR A 87 1.02 8.56 24.00
C TYR A 87 0.13 8.02 22.89
N LYS A 88 -0.51 8.90 22.12
CA LYS A 88 -1.50 8.52 21.11
C LYS A 88 -1.15 9.13 19.76
N ASN A 89 -1.31 8.33 18.72
CA ASN A 89 -1.30 8.84 17.35
C ASN A 89 -2.40 8.15 16.54
N SER A 90 -3.07 8.91 15.66
CA SER A 90 -4.12 8.39 14.80
C SER A 90 -3.80 8.65 13.33
N ALA A 91 -4.18 7.72 12.48
CA ALA A 91 -4.09 7.87 11.04
C ALA A 91 -5.37 7.35 10.37
N PHE A 92 -5.59 7.76 9.12
CA PHE A 92 -6.78 7.45 8.37
C PHE A 92 -6.42 6.75 7.07
N ALA A 93 -7.22 5.76 6.69
CA ALA A 93 -7.21 5.20 5.36
C ALA A 93 -8.62 5.22 4.78
N ARG A 94 -8.75 5.72 3.56
CA ARG A 94 -10.04 5.75 2.89
C ARG A 94 -10.47 4.34 2.51
N GLU A 95 -11.70 3.98 2.87
CA GLU A 95 -12.33 2.75 2.42
C GLU A 95 -12.82 2.92 0.96
N PRO A 96 -12.38 2.10 0.01
CA PRO A 96 -12.88 2.17 -1.35
C PRO A 96 -14.30 1.58 -1.42
N LEU A 97 -15.18 2.18 -2.21
CA LEU A 97 -16.55 1.70 -2.39
C LEU A 97 -16.62 0.29 -3.00
N SER A 98 -15.68 -0.03 -3.88
CA SER A 98 -15.57 -1.35 -4.47
C SER A 98 -14.19 -1.55 -5.08
N LYS A 99 -13.75 -2.82 -5.17
CA LYS A 99 -12.54 -3.22 -5.90
C LYS A 99 -12.81 -4.58 -6.55
N LYS A 100 -12.59 -4.66 -7.85
CA LYS A 100 -12.79 -5.92 -8.59
C LYS A 100 -11.94 -7.05 -7.99
N GLY A 101 -12.61 -8.15 -7.63
CA GLY A 101 -11.95 -9.35 -7.07
C GLY A 101 -11.68 -9.30 -5.56
N SER A 102 -12.26 -8.33 -4.84
CA SER A 102 -12.22 -8.28 -3.38
C SER A 102 -13.66 -8.21 -2.86
N ASP A 103 -13.94 -8.90 -1.75
CA ASP A 103 -15.18 -8.72 -1.00
C ASP A 103 -15.10 -7.47 -0.10
N GLU A 104 -16.23 -7.05 0.46
CA GLU A 104 -16.33 -5.85 1.29
C GLU A 104 -15.47 -5.97 2.56
N SER A 105 -15.42 -7.15 3.18
CA SER A 105 -14.61 -7.39 4.38
C SER A 105 -13.10 -7.26 4.09
N GLN A 106 -12.66 -7.72 2.90
CA GLN A 106 -11.27 -7.57 2.46
C GLN A 106 -10.91 -6.10 2.21
N LEU A 107 -11.85 -5.29 1.71
CA LEU A 107 -11.63 -3.86 1.49
C LEU A 107 -11.44 -3.12 2.81
N THR A 108 -12.31 -3.35 3.77
CA THR A 108 -12.21 -2.79 5.13
C THR A 108 -10.93 -3.26 5.81
N GLY A 109 -10.60 -4.55 5.73
CA GLY A 109 -9.36 -5.10 6.29
C GLY A 109 -8.09 -4.49 5.70
N ALA A 110 -8.07 -4.25 4.38
CA ALA A 110 -6.94 -3.58 3.74
C ALA A 110 -6.82 -2.11 4.19
N ALA A 111 -7.94 -1.38 4.29
CA ALA A 111 -7.94 -0.01 4.80
C ALA A 111 -7.48 0.05 6.26
N SER A 112 -7.93 -0.90 7.10
CA SER A 112 -7.49 -1.05 8.49
C SER A 112 -5.97 -1.25 8.60
N SER A 113 -5.40 -2.22 7.89
CA SER A 113 -3.95 -2.47 7.89
C SER A 113 -3.16 -1.23 7.49
N TYR A 114 -3.66 -0.47 6.52
CA TYR A 114 -3.04 0.78 6.08
C TYR A 114 -3.10 1.88 7.15
N ALA A 115 -4.28 2.12 7.73
CA ALA A 115 -4.46 3.11 8.78
C ALA A 115 -3.60 2.80 10.01
N ARG A 116 -3.58 1.54 10.46
CA ARG A 116 -2.75 1.07 11.59
C ARG A 116 -1.27 1.28 11.33
N LYS A 117 -0.78 0.95 10.12
CA LYS A 117 0.63 1.18 9.76
C LYS A 117 1.02 2.64 9.92
N TYR A 118 0.21 3.57 9.41
CA TYR A 118 0.51 5.00 9.53
C TYR A 118 0.34 5.54 10.95
N ALA A 119 -0.61 5.01 11.73
CA ALA A 119 -0.73 5.33 13.15
C ALA A 119 0.53 4.93 13.92
N LEU A 120 1.06 3.73 13.69
CA LEU A 120 2.31 3.26 14.30
C LEU A 120 3.53 4.05 13.80
N ASN A 121 3.60 4.37 12.51
CA ASN A 121 4.70 5.17 11.96
C ASN A 121 4.80 6.52 12.67
N GLY A 122 3.67 7.23 12.84
CA GLY A 122 3.68 8.51 13.53
C GLY A 122 3.98 8.40 15.03
N LEU A 123 3.48 7.34 15.70
CA LEU A 123 3.75 7.13 17.13
C LEU A 123 5.23 6.84 17.40
N PHE A 124 5.87 6.04 16.54
CA PHE A 124 7.24 5.59 16.73
C PHE A 124 8.28 6.34 15.88
N CYS A 125 7.92 7.46 15.24
CA CYS A 125 8.80 8.24 14.37
C CYS A 125 9.44 7.40 13.25
N ILE A 126 8.68 6.47 12.67
CA ILE A 126 9.15 5.65 11.58
C ILE A 126 8.92 6.40 10.28
N ASP A 127 10.00 6.74 9.56
CA ASP A 127 9.92 7.38 8.25
C ASP A 127 9.69 6.35 7.15
N ASP A 128 8.58 6.51 6.41
CA ASP A 128 8.27 5.71 5.23
C ASP A 128 8.63 6.43 3.92
N ASN A 129 8.93 7.72 4.01
CA ASN A 129 9.17 8.52 2.83
C ASN A 129 10.58 8.28 2.25
N LYS A 130 10.64 7.68 1.08
CA LYS A 130 11.52 8.25 0.06
C LYS A 130 10.83 9.54 -0.36
N ASP A 131 11.44 10.67 -0.04
CA ASP A 131 10.97 11.97 -0.47
C ASP A 131 10.51 11.90 -1.91
N ALA A 132 9.24 12.20 -2.17
CA ALA A 132 8.75 12.35 -3.54
C ALA A 132 9.58 13.41 -4.29
N ASP A 133 10.20 14.33 -3.57
CA ASP A 133 11.10 15.36 -4.08
C ASP A 133 12.40 14.77 -4.64
N VAL A 134 12.91 13.64 -4.13
CA VAL A 134 14.09 12.96 -4.69
C VAL A 134 13.79 12.30 -6.05
N LEU A 135 12.53 12.03 -6.35
CA LEU A 135 12.11 11.49 -7.66
C LEU A 135 11.88 12.58 -8.71
N ASN A 136 11.88 13.87 -8.31
CA ASN A 136 11.56 15.02 -9.17
C ASN A 136 12.77 15.83 -9.63
N VAL A 137 14.01 15.33 -9.55
CA VAL A 137 15.20 16.10 -9.95
C VAL A 137 15.29 16.36 -11.46
N ASN A 138 14.31 15.92 -12.27
CA ASN A 138 14.29 16.18 -13.72
C ASN A 138 12.90 16.28 -14.33
N LYS A 139 11.96 17.06 -13.77
CA LYS A 139 10.79 17.51 -14.56
C LYS A 139 10.32 18.88 -14.09
N GLU A 140 10.33 19.81 -15.04
CA GLU A 140 9.84 21.19 -14.91
C GLU A 140 8.40 21.25 -14.39
N TYR A 141 8.14 22.26 -13.56
CA TYR A 141 6.85 22.57 -12.96
C TYR A 141 5.75 22.74 -14.01
N THR A 142 4.85 21.78 -14.11
CA THR A 142 3.52 22.00 -14.67
C THR A 142 2.48 21.46 -13.68
N GLN A 143 1.47 22.26 -13.44
CA GLN A 143 0.39 22.16 -12.45
C GLN A 143 -0.20 20.75 -12.33
N GLN A 144 -0.26 20.20 -11.10
CA GLN A 144 -0.84 18.90 -10.81
C GLN A 144 -2.36 18.95 -10.67
N PRO A 145 -3.07 18.08 -11.37
CA PRO A 145 -4.34 17.50 -10.93
C PRO A 145 -4.08 16.28 -10.03
N ALA A 146 -5.07 15.93 -9.20
CA ALA A 146 -5.07 14.91 -8.15
C ALA A 146 -4.41 13.55 -8.50
N PRO A 147 -4.01 12.72 -7.47
CA PRO A 147 -3.10 11.58 -7.63
C PRO A 147 -3.67 10.54 -8.60
N GLN A 148 -3.13 10.53 -9.80
CA GLN A 148 -3.31 9.47 -10.76
C GLN A 148 -2.36 8.31 -10.43
N GLN A 149 -2.91 7.11 -10.51
CA GLN A 149 -2.20 5.84 -10.45
C GLN A 149 -0.99 5.86 -11.38
N SER A 150 0.15 5.31 -10.92
CA SER A 150 1.38 5.16 -11.70
C SER A 150 1.09 4.60 -13.09
N PRO A 151 1.66 5.17 -14.18
CA PRO A 151 1.45 4.62 -15.50
C PRO A 151 2.08 3.23 -15.59
N GLN A 152 1.23 2.22 -15.75
CA GLN A 152 1.64 0.96 -16.38
C GLN A 152 2.15 1.32 -17.79
N PRO A 153 3.12 0.60 -18.36
CA PRO A 153 3.43 0.74 -19.77
C PRO A 153 2.11 0.58 -20.55
N GLN A 154 1.60 1.68 -21.08
CA GLN A 154 0.36 1.67 -21.82
C GLN A 154 0.63 0.88 -23.09
N VAL A 155 0.15 -0.36 -23.11
CA VAL A 155 0.08 -1.13 -24.36
C VAL A 155 -0.83 -0.35 -25.29
N THR A 156 -0.29 0.11 -26.41
CA THR A 156 -1.05 0.92 -27.36
C THR A 156 -2.11 0.08 -28.06
N ALA A 157 -3.18 0.72 -28.54
CA ALA A 157 -4.21 0.04 -29.33
C ALA A 157 -3.60 -0.74 -30.49
N GLU A 158 -2.59 -0.17 -31.15
CA GLU A 158 -1.86 -0.81 -32.25
C GLU A 158 -1.16 -2.10 -31.83
N GLN A 159 -0.52 -2.14 -30.68
CA GLN A 159 0.13 -3.35 -30.13
C GLN A 159 -0.88 -4.46 -29.83
N VAL A 160 -2.03 -4.11 -29.23
CA VAL A 160 -3.09 -5.07 -28.93
C VAL A 160 -3.70 -5.62 -30.22
N MET A 161 -3.96 -4.76 -31.20
CA MET A 161 -4.50 -5.20 -32.50
C MET A 161 -3.52 -6.05 -33.28
N ALA A 162 -2.20 -5.77 -33.18
CA ALA A 162 -1.15 -6.60 -33.78
C ALA A 162 -1.10 -8.02 -33.13
N GLU A 163 -1.24 -8.13 -31.80
CA GLU A 163 -1.33 -9.43 -31.13
C GLU A 163 -2.57 -10.22 -31.56
N VAL A 164 -3.74 -9.55 -31.69
CA VAL A 164 -4.97 -10.20 -32.19
C VAL A 164 -4.79 -10.71 -33.62
N ALA A 165 -4.17 -9.91 -34.50
CA ALA A 165 -3.92 -10.30 -35.89
C ALA A 165 -2.92 -11.45 -36.01
N ALA A 166 -1.95 -11.54 -35.09
CA ALA A 166 -0.92 -12.58 -35.08
C ALA A 166 -1.40 -13.94 -34.52
N ALA A 167 -2.52 -13.96 -33.78
CA ALA A 167 -3.05 -15.16 -33.16
C ALA A 167 -3.39 -16.25 -34.19
N LYS A 168 -2.94 -17.48 -33.94
CA LYS A 168 -3.09 -18.64 -34.84
C LYS A 168 -4.16 -19.62 -34.39
N THR A 169 -4.64 -19.51 -33.14
CA THR A 169 -5.64 -20.43 -32.57
C THR A 169 -6.73 -19.66 -31.79
N GLU A 170 -7.91 -20.28 -31.63
CA GLU A 170 -8.96 -19.72 -30.79
C GLU A 170 -8.55 -19.59 -29.31
N GLN A 171 -7.67 -20.49 -28.84
CA GLN A 171 -7.15 -20.44 -27.48
C GLN A 171 -6.28 -19.19 -27.26
N GLU A 172 -5.42 -18.87 -28.24
CA GLU A 172 -4.60 -17.63 -28.18
C GLU A 172 -5.48 -16.36 -28.17
N LEU A 173 -6.56 -16.33 -28.94
CA LEU A 173 -7.51 -15.21 -28.91
C LEU A 173 -8.20 -15.08 -27.55
N GLY A 174 -8.55 -16.20 -26.91
CA GLY A 174 -9.08 -16.21 -25.56
C GLY A 174 -8.06 -15.68 -24.55
N ALA A 175 -6.79 -16.09 -24.64
CA ALA A 175 -5.71 -15.59 -23.79
C ALA A 175 -5.51 -14.07 -23.93
N ILE A 176 -5.54 -13.55 -25.17
CA ILE A 176 -5.45 -12.11 -25.48
C ILE A 176 -6.63 -11.35 -24.87
N TYR A 177 -7.86 -11.87 -24.96
CA TYR A 177 -9.05 -11.27 -24.36
C TYR A 177 -8.91 -11.09 -22.84
N TYR A 178 -8.40 -12.11 -22.13
CA TYR A 178 -8.18 -12.04 -20.68
C TYR A 178 -6.92 -11.26 -20.29
N LYS A 179 -5.90 -11.18 -21.17
CA LYS A 179 -4.68 -10.39 -20.95
C LYS A 179 -4.96 -8.88 -20.91
N TYR A 180 -5.97 -8.41 -21.64
CA TYR A 180 -6.30 -7.00 -21.78
C TYR A 180 -7.71 -6.65 -21.25
N PRO A 181 -7.98 -6.75 -19.96
CA PRO A 181 -9.31 -6.53 -19.38
C PRO A 181 -9.85 -5.10 -19.62
N GLN A 182 -8.96 -4.11 -19.75
CA GLN A 182 -9.30 -2.72 -20.04
C GLN A 182 -9.89 -2.51 -21.44
N TRP A 183 -9.63 -3.43 -22.39
CA TRP A 183 -10.12 -3.36 -23.78
C TRP A 183 -11.37 -4.21 -24.02
N GLN A 184 -11.82 -5.01 -23.07
CA GLN A 184 -12.97 -5.90 -23.24
C GLN A 184 -14.29 -5.19 -23.57
N ARG A 185 -14.39 -3.89 -23.30
CA ARG A 185 -15.54 -3.04 -23.63
C ARG A 185 -15.33 -2.22 -24.90
N ASP A 186 -14.16 -2.27 -25.50
CA ASP A 186 -13.85 -1.57 -26.74
C ASP A 186 -14.41 -2.35 -27.94
N ALA A 187 -15.23 -1.66 -28.77
CA ALA A 187 -15.89 -2.27 -29.90
C ALA A 187 -14.90 -2.70 -31.00
N ASN A 188 -13.79 -1.98 -31.18
CA ASN A 188 -12.77 -2.31 -32.16
C ASN A 188 -12.01 -3.56 -31.75
N PHE A 189 -11.64 -3.67 -30.45
CA PHE A 189 -10.94 -4.84 -29.92
C PHE A 189 -11.80 -6.10 -29.98
N THR A 190 -13.05 -6.05 -29.53
CA THR A 190 -13.97 -7.19 -29.56
C THR A 190 -14.33 -7.58 -30.98
N GLY A 191 -14.48 -6.59 -31.87
CA GLY A 191 -14.72 -6.80 -33.29
C GLY A 191 -13.53 -7.49 -33.99
N ALA A 192 -12.30 -7.06 -33.70
CA ALA A 192 -11.08 -7.67 -34.22
C ALA A 192 -10.91 -9.12 -33.78
N LEU A 193 -11.18 -9.44 -32.51
CA LEU A 193 -11.15 -10.81 -31.99
C LEU A 193 -12.15 -11.70 -32.70
N THR A 194 -13.40 -11.21 -32.91
CA THR A 194 -14.44 -11.94 -33.61
C THR A 194 -14.07 -12.19 -35.07
N ALA A 195 -13.61 -11.16 -35.76
CA ALA A 195 -13.19 -11.27 -37.16
C ALA A 195 -12.03 -12.28 -37.32
N ARG A 196 -11.05 -12.24 -36.42
CA ARG A 196 -9.91 -13.16 -36.47
C ARG A 196 -10.34 -14.60 -36.16
N LYS A 197 -11.23 -14.80 -35.21
CA LYS A 197 -11.84 -16.11 -34.91
C LYS A 197 -12.53 -16.71 -36.12
N ASP A 198 -13.30 -15.92 -36.86
CA ASP A 198 -14.01 -16.37 -38.06
C ASP A 198 -13.04 -16.74 -39.18
N GLN A 199 -11.93 -16.00 -39.35
CA GLN A 199 -10.87 -16.35 -40.29
C GLN A 199 -10.20 -17.69 -39.96
N LEU A 200 -9.89 -17.94 -38.65
CA LEU A 200 -9.27 -19.19 -38.21
C LEU A 200 -10.20 -20.40 -38.46
N LYS A 201 -11.53 -20.22 -38.26
CA LYS A 201 -12.51 -21.28 -38.55
C LYS A 201 -12.63 -21.60 -40.05
N LYS A 202 -12.49 -20.60 -40.93
CA LYS A 202 -12.50 -20.82 -42.38
C LYS A 202 -11.26 -21.55 -42.86
N ASN A 203 -10.10 -21.21 -42.29
CA ASN A 203 -8.79 -21.82 -42.67
C ASN A 203 -8.60 -23.23 -42.13
N GLY A 204 -9.32 -23.63 -41.04
CA GLY A 204 -9.25 -24.97 -40.46
C GLY A 204 -10.20 -25.99 -41.09
N LYS A 205 -10.94 -25.62 -42.13
CA LYS A 205 -11.88 -26.50 -42.88
C LYS A 205 -11.39 -26.87 -44.30
N SER A 206 -10.12 -26.62 -44.61
CA SER A 206 -9.47 -27.03 -45.90
C SER A 206 -8.56 -28.20 -45.69
#